data_7a34ac0599c4837faed78bc96091b0d6
#
_entry.id   7a34ac0599c4837faed78bc96091b0d6
#
_cell.length_a   1.000
_cell.length_b   1.000
_cell.length_c   1.000
_cell.angle_alpha   90.00
_cell.angle_beta   90.00
_cell.angle_gamma   90.00
#
_symmetry.space_group_name_H-M   'P 1'
#
loop_
_entity.id
_entity.type
_entity.pdbx_description
1 polymer ?
#
loop_
_entity_poly.entity_id
_entity_poly.type
_entity_poly.pdbx_seq_one_letter_code
_entity_poly.pdbx_strand_id
1 'polypeptide(L)'
;MSLTFSDGPLSGRPPERVNYRIEGPAHKLLMHDFPRRVRATFGGQTVLDTTRAVLLHETGLPPQLYVPVDDIRADLIRPTDHHTYCPFKGTASYWTVTAGDQVAENAIWAYPEPNAESHWLQGYAGFYWDAMDEWYDEDERLEGRLRDPYHRVDVRRSSRHVRVLLRDSDTVLAETDRPLLLSETGLPNRFYLPAADVRQDLLEPSGTHTVCQYKGTASYWSVTTNGRKLTDAVWSYPRPEGDSAAVSGYLSFRHDDLTVEVGSPPA
;
A
#
# COMPACT_ATOMS: atom_id res chain seq x y z
N MET A 1 -1.33 2.53 8.89
CA MET A 1 -1.40 1.24 8.22
C MET A 1 -2.18 0.33 9.09
N SER A 2 -3.05 -0.30 8.89
CA SER A 2 -3.97 -1.31 9.25
C SER A 2 -4.04 -1.75 10.72
N LEU A 3 -4.88 -2.71 10.94
CA LEU A 3 -5.14 -3.33 12.23
C LEU A 3 -3.87 -3.97 12.86
N THR A 4 -3.02 -4.55 12.02
CA THR A 4 -1.89 -5.40 12.43
C THR A 4 -0.51 -4.79 12.15
N PHE A 5 -0.45 -3.61 11.59
CA PHE A 5 0.78 -2.98 11.15
C PHE A 5 0.98 -1.60 11.78
N SER A 6 2.23 -1.12 11.90
CA SER A 6 2.58 0.12 12.59
C SER A 6 2.13 0.12 14.06
N ASP A 7 1.32 1.09 14.47
CA ASP A 7 0.78 1.23 15.83
C ASP A 7 -0.65 0.65 15.96
N GLY A 8 -1.01 -0.28 15.06
CA GLY A 8 -2.31 -0.95 15.11
C GLY A 8 -2.49 -1.80 16.36
N PRO A 9 -3.73 -2.01 16.83
CA PRO A 9 -4.00 -2.70 18.09
C PRO A 9 -3.53 -4.17 18.12
N LEU A 10 -3.39 -4.81 16.95
CA LEU A 10 -2.90 -6.18 16.80
C LEU A 10 -1.47 -6.24 16.22
N SER A 11 -0.78 -5.09 16.15
CA SER A 11 0.61 -5.02 15.68
C SER A 11 1.60 -5.55 16.71
N GLY A 12 2.87 -5.62 16.33
CA GLY A 12 3.97 -5.91 17.26
C GLY A 12 4.27 -4.76 18.23
N ARG A 13 3.66 -3.58 18.04
CA ARG A 13 3.79 -2.37 18.89
C ARG A 13 2.41 -1.77 19.14
N PRO A 14 1.56 -2.44 19.93
CA PRO A 14 0.22 -1.93 20.20
C PRO A 14 0.27 -0.60 20.99
N PRO A 15 -0.80 0.20 20.95
CA PRO A 15 -0.90 1.42 21.72
C PRO A 15 -0.70 1.18 23.22
N GLU A 16 0.01 2.08 23.91
CA GLU A 16 0.27 1.97 25.35
C GLU A 16 -0.93 2.39 26.21
N ARG A 17 -1.78 3.31 25.71
CA ARG A 17 -2.91 3.89 26.46
C ARG A 17 -4.19 3.16 26.13
N VAL A 18 -4.35 1.98 26.69
CA VAL A 18 -5.53 1.11 26.51
C VAL A 18 -6.02 0.60 27.86
N ASN A 19 -7.32 0.32 27.96
CA ASN A 19 -7.96 -0.26 29.14
C ASN A 19 -8.27 -1.75 28.98
N TYR A 20 -7.65 -2.41 28.01
CA TYR A 20 -7.84 -3.84 27.72
C TYR A 20 -6.50 -4.54 27.53
N ARG A 21 -6.51 -5.86 27.57
CA ARG A 21 -5.39 -6.71 27.19
C ARG A 21 -5.85 -7.62 26.05
N ILE A 22 -4.98 -7.77 25.07
CA ILE A 22 -5.17 -8.76 24.01
C ILE A 22 -4.33 -9.97 24.39
N GLU A 23 -5.01 -11.02 24.80
CA GLU A 23 -4.39 -12.32 25.07
C GLU A 23 -4.21 -13.10 23.78
N GLY A 24 -3.26 -14.02 23.76
CA GLY A 24 -2.95 -14.87 22.62
C GLY A 24 -1.48 -14.78 22.19
N PRO A 25 -1.11 -15.42 21.08
CA PRO A 25 0.27 -15.44 20.59
C PRO A 25 0.72 -14.02 20.20
N ALA A 26 2.04 -13.79 20.26
CA ALA A 26 2.62 -12.51 19.84
C ALA A 26 2.32 -12.21 18.36
N HIS A 27 2.36 -13.25 17.52
CA HIS A 27 1.97 -13.19 16.12
C HIS A 27 0.50 -13.58 15.98
N LYS A 28 -0.31 -12.63 15.57
CA LYS A 28 -1.78 -12.77 15.49
C LYS A 28 -2.23 -12.86 14.05
N LEU A 29 -3.20 -13.70 13.81
CA LEU A 29 -3.88 -13.86 12.54
C LEU A 29 -5.35 -13.50 12.74
N LEU A 30 -5.89 -12.68 11.84
CA LEU A 30 -7.31 -12.36 11.78
C LEU A 30 -7.78 -12.43 10.33
N MET A 31 -8.80 -13.25 10.08
CA MET A 31 -9.43 -13.32 8.77
C MET A 31 -10.85 -12.81 8.86
N HIS A 32 -11.25 -12.01 7.88
CA HIS A 32 -12.63 -11.57 7.74
C HIS A 32 -13.03 -11.49 6.27
N ASP A 33 -14.34 -11.47 6.04
CA ASP A 33 -14.91 -11.41 4.70
C ASP A 33 -14.48 -10.14 3.94
N PHE A 34 -14.25 -10.29 2.65
CA PHE A 34 -14.11 -9.20 1.70
C PHE A 34 -15.35 -9.17 0.80
N PRO A 35 -16.39 -8.36 1.15
CA PRO A 35 -17.72 -8.51 0.59
C PRO A 35 -17.88 -7.82 -0.77
N ARG A 36 -16.90 -7.97 -1.65
CA ARG A 36 -16.91 -7.46 -3.03
C ARG A 36 -16.41 -8.54 -3.98
N ARG A 37 -16.82 -8.41 -5.24
CA ARG A 37 -16.35 -9.29 -6.29
C ARG A 37 -14.91 -8.98 -6.65
N VAL A 38 -14.06 -9.98 -6.66
CA VAL A 38 -12.66 -9.88 -7.08
C VAL A 38 -12.44 -10.76 -8.29
N ARG A 39 -11.77 -10.22 -9.30
CA ARG A 39 -11.35 -10.96 -10.50
C ARG A 39 -9.86 -10.77 -10.73
N ALA A 40 -9.23 -11.82 -11.27
CA ALA A 40 -7.87 -11.77 -11.77
C ALA A 40 -7.78 -12.36 -13.17
N THR A 41 -6.98 -11.74 -14.01
CA THR A 41 -6.73 -12.21 -15.38
C THR A 41 -5.25 -12.50 -15.58
N PHE A 42 -4.97 -13.47 -16.45
CA PHE A 42 -3.63 -13.83 -16.90
C PHE A 42 -3.71 -14.38 -18.33
N GLY A 43 -2.82 -13.92 -19.23
CA GLY A 43 -2.82 -14.33 -20.63
C GLY A 43 -4.16 -14.08 -21.34
N GLY A 44 -4.86 -13.00 -20.98
CA GLY A 44 -6.19 -12.66 -21.52
C GLY A 44 -7.32 -13.56 -21.03
N GLN A 45 -7.08 -14.46 -20.08
CA GLN A 45 -8.10 -15.35 -19.50
C GLN A 45 -8.40 -14.97 -18.04
N THR A 46 -9.66 -15.11 -17.63
CA THR A 46 -10.05 -14.98 -16.23
C THR A 46 -9.60 -16.22 -15.46
N VAL A 47 -8.67 -16.06 -14.53
CA VAL A 47 -8.14 -17.13 -13.67
C VAL A 47 -8.97 -17.27 -12.39
N LEU A 48 -9.48 -16.14 -11.91
CA LEU A 48 -10.27 -16.03 -10.67
C LEU A 48 -11.46 -15.12 -10.92
N ASP A 49 -12.63 -15.51 -10.42
CA ASP A 49 -13.83 -14.68 -10.31
C ASP A 49 -14.62 -15.10 -9.07
N THR A 50 -14.62 -14.29 -8.03
CA THR A 50 -15.21 -14.66 -6.73
C THR A 50 -15.87 -13.47 -6.03
N THR A 51 -16.97 -13.74 -5.31
CA THR A 51 -17.59 -12.84 -4.31
C THR A 51 -17.39 -13.33 -2.88
N ARG A 52 -16.56 -14.38 -2.70
CA ARG A 52 -16.31 -15.07 -1.43
C ARG A 52 -14.87 -14.87 -0.94
N ALA A 53 -14.22 -13.81 -1.40
CA ALA A 53 -12.87 -13.50 -0.97
C ALA A 53 -12.82 -13.09 0.51
N VAL A 54 -11.68 -13.31 1.14
CA VAL A 54 -11.40 -12.93 2.52
C VAL A 54 -10.06 -12.19 2.62
N LEU A 55 -9.92 -11.35 3.63
CA LEU A 55 -8.65 -10.69 3.95
C LEU A 55 -8.04 -11.33 5.20
N LEU A 56 -6.83 -11.81 5.06
CA LEU A 56 -6.00 -12.22 6.19
C LEU A 56 -5.12 -11.05 6.63
N HIS A 57 -5.35 -10.59 7.85
CA HIS A 57 -4.49 -9.65 8.56
C HIS A 57 -3.52 -10.42 9.45
N GLU A 58 -2.25 -10.10 9.35
CA GLU A 58 -1.16 -10.79 10.03
C GLU A 58 -0.25 -9.78 10.71
N THR A 59 0.11 -10.00 11.97
CA THR A 59 0.96 -9.09 12.73
C THR A 59 2.23 -8.73 11.96
N GLY A 60 2.44 -7.43 11.72
CA GLY A 60 3.60 -6.89 11.04
C GLY A 60 3.54 -6.95 9.50
N LEU A 61 2.46 -7.47 8.93
CA LEU A 61 2.30 -7.60 7.47
C LEU A 61 1.09 -6.81 6.95
N PRO A 62 1.13 -6.34 5.69
CA PRO A 62 -0.06 -5.87 4.99
C PRO A 62 -1.09 -6.99 4.86
N PRO A 63 -2.39 -6.66 4.78
CA PRO A 63 -3.40 -7.68 4.57
C PRO A 63 -3.21 -8.41 3.25
N GLN A 64 -3.44 -9.71 3.28
CA GLN A 64 -3.35 -10.60 2.12
C GLN A 64 -4.74 -11.09 1.73
N LEU A 65 -5.06 -10.98 0.44
CA LEU A 65 -6.28 -11.57 -0.12
C LEU A 65 -6.13 -13.08 -0.19
N TYR A 66 -7.17 -13.78 0.30
CA TYR A 66 -7.37 -15.20 0.11
C TYR A 66 -8.73 -15.45 -0.55
N VAL A 67 -8.79 -16.44 -1.43
CA VAL A 67 -9.97 -16.79 -2.20
C VAL A 67 -10.26 -18.28 -2.09
N PRO A 68 -11.53 -18.71 -2.18
CA PRO A 68 -11.83 -20.14 -2.23
C PRO A 68 -11.13 -20.82 -3.40
N VAL A 69 -10.50 -21.94 -3.17
CA VAL A 69 -9.81 -22.72 -4.21
C VAL A 69 -10.78 -23.09 -5.34
N ASP A 70 -12.04 -23.37 -5.01
CA ASP A 70 -13.08 -23.76 -5.98
C ASP A 70 -13.48 -22.63 -6.95
N ASP A 71 -13.13 -21.36 -6.64
CA ASP A 71 -13.41 -20.22 -7.52
C ASP A 71 -12.25 -19.93 -8.50
N ILE A 72 -11.17 -20.71 -8.40
CA ILE A 72 -10.00 -20.62 -9.28
C ILE A 72 -10.22 -21.55 -10.48
N ARG A 73 -9.94 -21.10 -11.68
CA ARG A 73 -10.04 -21.89 -12.92
C ARG A 73 -9.06 -23.07 -12.88
N ALA A 74 -9.58 -24.26 -12.54
CA ALA A 74 -8.79 -25.48 -12.37
C ALA A 74 -8.05 -25.93 -13.64
N ASP A 75 -8.59 -25.62 -14.83
CA ASP A 75 -7.98 -25.95 -16.12
C ASP A 75 -6.75 -25.07 -16.44
N LEU A 76 -6.59 -23.93 -15.76
CA LEU A 76 -5.46 -23.02 -15.93
C LEU A 76 -4.34 -23.22 -14.91
N ILE A 77 -4.53 -24.05 -13.88
CA ILE A 77 -3.56 -24.22 -12.82
C ILE A 77 -2.99 -25.65 -12.78
N ARG A 78 -1.72 -25.78 -12.38
CA ARG A 78 -1.05 -27.05 -12.18
C ARG A 78 -0.24 -27.02 -10.88
N PRO A 79 -0.34 -28.08 -10.05
CA PRO A 79 0.47 -28.19 -8.85
C PRO A 79 1.97 -28.27 -9.20
N THR A 80 2.80 -27.79 -8.29
CA THR A 80 4.26 -27.87 -8.38
C THR A 80 4.84 -28.60 -7.19
N ASP A 81 6.12 -29.00 -7.28
CA ASP A 81 6.85 -29.61 -6.17
C ASP A 81 7.43 -28.58 -5.18
N HIS A 82 7.10 -27.27 -5.41
CA HIS A 82 7.55 -26.19 -4.53
C HIS A 82 6.73 -26.16 -3.24
N HIS A 83 7.42 -26.09 -2.11
CA HIS A 83 6.81 -25.98 -0.78
C HIS A 83 7.56 -24.95 0.05
N THR A 84 6.85 -24.24 0.91
CA THR A 84 7.43 -23.38 1.94
C THR A 84 6.75 -23.66 3.28
N TYR A 85 7.44 -23.34 4.37
CA TYR A 85 6.89 -23.54 5.71
C TYR A 85 6.71 -22.21 6.42
N CYS A 86 5.51 -21.98 6.93
CA CYS A 86 5.17 -20.88 7.82
C CYS A 86 4.89 -21.42 9.22
N PRO A 87 5.60 -20.97 10.27
CA PRO A 87 5.39 -21.49 11.63
C PRO A 87 3.97 -21.24 12.18
N PHE A 88 3.26 -20.27 11.60
CA PHE A 88 1.92 -19.89 12.05
C PHE A 88 0.79 -20.51 11.22
N LYS A 89 1.09 -20.92 9.97
CA LYS A 89 0.08 -21.41 9.02
C LYS A 89 0.31 -22.85 8.56
N GLY A 90 1.54 -23.37 8.66
CA GLY A 90 1.89 -24.71 8.21
C GLY A 90 2.66 -24.73 6.89
N THR A 91 2.64 -25.87 6.20
CA THR A 91 3.30 -26.05 4.91
C THR A 91 2.40 -25.57 3.78
N ALA A 92 2.92 -24.64 2.98
CA ALA A 92 2.26 -24.17 1.76
C ALA A 92 2.63 -25.05 0.57
N SER A 93 1.65 -25.36 -0.25
CA SER A 93 1.78 -25.94 -1.58
C SER A 93 1.50 -24.87 -2.63
N TYR A 94 2.05 -25.07 -3.83
CA TYR A 94 2.05 -24.03 -4.88
C TYR A 94 1.48 -24.55 -6.18
N TRP A 95 0.97 -23.61 -6.98
CA TRP A 95 0.48 -23.85 -8.33
C TRP A 95 1.01 -22.81 -9.29
N THR A 96 1.36 -23.29 -10.48
CA THR A 96 1.69 -22.49 -11.66
C THR A 96 0.40 -22.21 -12.43
N VAL A 97 0.23 -20.96 -12.88
CA VAL A 97 -0.85 -20.57 -13.79
C VAL A 97 -0.33 -20.59 -15.22
N THR A 98 -1.10 -21.19 -16.13
CA THR A 98 -0.77 -21.25 -17.57
C THR A 98 -1.97 -20.81 -18.41
N ALA A 99 -1.78 -19.83 -19.28
CA ALA A 99 -2.80 -19.35 -20.20
C ALA A 99 -2.17 -19.06 -21.57
N GLY A 100 -2.54 -19.87 -22.57
CA GLY A 100 -1.86 -19.84 -23.87
C GLY A 100 -0.37 -20.13 -23.72
N ASP A 101 0.47 -19.22 -24.23
CA ASP A 101 1.92 -19.34 -24.19
C ASP A 101 2.53 -18.69 -22.92
N GLN A 102 1.72 -18.12 -22.05
CA GLN A 102 2.17 -17.47 -20.82
C GLN A 102 2.15 -18.42 -19.64
N VAL A 103 3.18 -18.32 -18.79
CA VAL A 103 3.36 -19.14 -17.59
C VAL A 103 3.76 -18.25 -16.42
N ALA A 104 3.02 -18.31 -15.32
CA ALA A 104 3.34 -17.71 -14.05
C ALA A 104 3.68 -18.82 -13.03
N GLU A 105 4.95 -19.10 -12.86
CA GLU A 105 5.43 -20.18 -12.00
C GLU A 105 5.15 -19.87 -10.52
N ASN A 106 4.61 -20.87 -9.80
CA ASN A 106 4.32 -20.78 -8.36
C ASN A 106 3.48 -19.54 -7.98
N ALA A 107 2.60 -19.10 -8.87
CA ALA A 107 1.83 -17.86 -8.70
C ALA A 107 0.75 -17.92 -7.63
N ILE A 108 0.32 -19.11 -7.25
CA ILE A 108 -0.73 -19.36 -6.26
C ILE A 108 -0.16 -20.24 -5.17
N TRP A 109 -0.54 -19.97 -3.91
CA TRP A 109 -0.24 -20.86 -2.79
C TRP A 109 -1.47 -21.10 -1.93
N ALA A 110 -1.49 -22.25 -1.27
CA ALA A 110 -2.49 -22.60 -0.27
C ALA A 110 -1.85 -23.41 0.85
N TYR A 111 -2.57 -23.53 1.97
CA TYR A 111 -2.21 -24.40 3.09
C TYR A 111 -3.21 -25.57 3.12
N PRO A 112 -2.93 -26.71 2.45
CA PRO A 112 -3.86 -27.85 2.43
C PRO A 112 -4.15 -28.43 3.81
N GLU A 113 -3.13 -28.43 4.66
CA GLU A 113 -3.17 -28.89 6.05
C GLU A 113 -2.60 -27.79 6.96
N PRO A 114 -3.38 -26.72 7.22
CA PRO A 114 -2.91 -25.63 8.06
C PRO A 114 -2.77 -26.05 9.52
N ASN A 115 -1.94 -25.31 10.27
CA ASN A 115 -1.81 -25.51 11.71
C ASN A 115 -3.18 -25.37 12.42
N ALA A 116 -3.34 -25.97 13.59
CA ALA A 116 -4.59 -25.96 14.34
C ALA A 116 -5.12 -24.53 14.60
N GLU A 117 -4.23 -23.56 14.89
CA GLU A 117 -4.60 -22.17 15.16
C GLU A 117 -5.02 -21.37 13.92
N SER A 118 -4.77 -21.91 12.72
CA SER A 118 -5.12 -21.31 11.43
C SER A 118 -5.94 -22.27 10.54
N HIS A 119 -6.58 -23.29 11.13
CA HIS A 119 -7.32 -24.33 10.41
C HIS A 119 -8.38 -23.79 9.44
N TRP A 120 -8.92 -22.63 9.72
CA TRP A 120 -9.89 -21.90 8.90
C TRP A 120 -9.31 -21.39 7.57
N LEU A 121 -7.98 -21.48 7.34
CA LEU A 121 -7.35 -21.24 6.03
C LEU A 121 -7.54 -22.39 5.04
N GLN A 122 -7.96 -23.59 5.53
CA GLN A 122 -8.18 -24.73 4.65
C GLN A 122 -9.24 -24.39 3.59
N GLY A 123 -8.94 -24.72 2.34
CA GLY A 123 -9.82 -24.43 1.20
C GLY A 123 -9.67 -23.01 0.63
N TYR A 124 -8.75 -22.21 1.16
CA TYR A 124 -8.42 -20.90 0.63
C TYR A 124 -7.01 -20.85 0.02
N ALA A 125 -6.83 -20.05 -1.02
CA ALA A 125 -5.55 -19.83 -1.67
C ALA A 125 -5.23 -18.33 -1.76
N GLY A 126 -3.96 -18.00 -1.68
CA GLY A 126 -3.41 -16.67 -1.96
C GLY A 126 -2.75 -16.61 -3.33
N PHE A 127 -2.59 -15.41 -3.86
CA PHE A 127 -1.92 -15.14 -5.13
C PHE A 127 -0.76 -14.20 -4.91
N TYR A 128 0.35 -14.44 -5.60
CA TYR A 128 1.33 -13.38 -5.84
C TYR A 128 0.70 -12.34 -6.75
N TRP A 129 0.45 -11.17 -6.21
CA TRP A 129 -0.32 -10.13 -6.87
C TRP A 129 0.24 -9.77 -8.26
N ASP A 130 1.56 -9.60 -8.30
CA ASP A 130 2.30 -9.19 -9.49
C ASP A 130 2.50 -10.34 -10.51
N ALA A 131 2.04 -11.55 -10.20
CA ALA A 131 2.07 -12.69 -11.11
C ALA A 131 0.84 -12.74 -12.05
N MET A 132 -0.16 -11.91 -11.80
CA MET A 132 -1.33 -11.76 -12.66
C MET A 132 -1.21 -10.48 -13.48
N ASP A 133 -1.86 -10.47 -14.68
CA ASP A 133 -1.80 -9.29 -15.56
C ASP A 133 -2.68 -8.15 -15.03
N GLU A 134 -3.88 -8.49 -14.57
CA GLU A 134 -4.84 -7.50 -14.08
C GLU A 134 -5.65 -8.03 -12.90
N TRP A 135 -5.99 -7.10 -12.00
CA TRP A 135 -6.90 -7.33 -10.90
C TRP A 135 -8.06 -6.35 -10.96
N TYR A 136 -9.22 -6.79 -10.52
CA TYR A 136 -10.44 -5.99 -10.47
C TYR A 136 -11.10 -6.10 -9.10
N ASP A 137 -11.58 -4.97 -8.59
CA ASP A 137 -12.46 -4.85 -7.42
C ASP A 137 -13.81 -4.39 -7.96
N GLU A 138 -14.81 -5.25 -7.95
CA GLU A 138 -16.02 -5.13 -8.74
C GLU A 138 -15.68 -4.98 -10.24
N ASP A 139 -16.12 -3.90 -10.88
CA ASP A 139 -15.84 -3.62 -12.30
C ASP A 139 -14.66 -2.65 -12.51
N GLU A 140 -14.00 -2.23 -11.40
CA GLU A 140 -12.87 -1.32 -11.48
C GLU A 140 -11.54 -2.08 -11.56
N ARG A 141 -10.76 -1.80 -12.59
CA ARG A 141 -9.39 -2.29 -12.68
C ARG A 141 -8.50 -1.59 -11.67
N LEU A 142 -7.75 -2.39 -10.92
CA LEU A 142 -6.83 -1.88 -9.90
C LEU A 142 -5.46 -1.54 -10.51
N GLU A 143 -4.95 -0.36 -10.22
CA GLU A 143 -3.56 0.01 -10.54
C GLU A 143 -2.57 -0.50 -9.48
N GLY A 144 -3.06 -0.82 -8.29
CA GLY A 144 -2.29 -1.32 -7.14
C GLY A 144 -2.97 -2.51 -6.50
N ARG A 145 -2.65 -2.75 -5.23
CA ARG A 145 -3.28 -3.83 -4.44
C ARG A 145 -4.64 -3.41 -3.90
N LEU A 146 -5.43 -4.36 -3.45
CA LEU A 146 -6.69 -4.10 -2.74
C LEU A 146 -6.46 -3.18 -1.53
N ARG A 147 -7.42 -2.30 -1.29
CA ARG A 147 -7.39 -1.38 -0.15
C ARG A 147 -7.74 -2.14 1.13
N ASP A 148 -6.92 -1.92 2.15
CA ASP A 148 -7.19 -2.39 3.51
C ASP A 148 -8.36 -1.57 4.11
N PRO A 149 -9.45 -2.21 4.57
CA PRO A 149 -10.60 -1.49 5.13
C PRO A 149 -10.26 -0.71 6.42
N TYR A 150 -9.18 -1.05 7.10
CA TYR A 150 -8.70 -0.36 8.31
C TYR A 150 -7.70 0.76 8.03
N HIS A 151 -7.36 0.98 6.78
CA HIS A 151 -6.45 2.04 6.36
C HIS A 151 -7.23 3.24 5.83
N ARG A 152 -6.95 4.41 6.38
CA ARG A 152 -7.61 5.65 6.01
C ARG A 152 -6.59 6.70 5.57
N VAL A 153 -6.93 7.43 4.53
CA VAL A 153 -6.28 8.68 4.12
C VAL A 153 -7.25 9.82 4.37
N ASP A 154 -6.78 10.89 4.99
CA ASP A 154 -7.58 12.07 5.32
C ASP A 154 -6.80 13.33 4.96
N VAL A 155 -7.40 14.21 4.16
CA VAL A 155 -6.77 15.45 3.68
C VAL A 155 -7.53 16.65 4.21
N ARG A 156 -6.80 17.60 4.82
CA ARG A 156 -7.37 18.82 5.38
C ARG A 156 -6.59 20.05 4.92
N ARG A 157 -7.31 21.15 4.70
CA ARG A 157 -6.68 22.47 4.56
C ARG A 157 -6.05 22.87 5.89
N SER A 158 -4.89 23.51 5.82
CA SER A 158 -4.18 23.98 7.01
C SER A 158 -3.76 25.45 6.77
N SER A 159 -3.75 26.22 7.85
CA SER A 159 -3.24 27.59 7.88
C SER A 159 -1.86 27.66 8.55
N ARG A 160 -1.21 26.52 8.75
CA ARG A 160 0.17 26.52 9.30
C ARG A 160 1.12 27.02 8.24
N HIS A 161 2.06 27.87 8.68
CA HIS A 161 3.17 28.26 7.84
C HIS A 161 4.13 27.08 7.67
N VAL A 162 4.39 26.68 6.43
CA VAL A 162 5.28 25.55 6.11
C VAL A 162 6.39 26.00 5.19
N ARG A 163 7.64 25.72 5.59
CA ARG A 163 8.83 25.95 4.77
C ARG A 163 9.57 24.65 4.54
N VAL A 164 10.08 24.46 3.36
CA VAL A 164 10.97 23.36 3.01
C VAL A 164 12.32 23.95 2.62
N LEU A 165 13.35 23.54 3.36
CA LEU A 165 14.70 24.08 3.21
C LEU A 165 15.68 22.93 2.88
N LEU A 166 16.72 23.27 2.14
CA LEU A 166 17.90 22.44 2.02
C LEU A 166 18.64 22.46 3.35
N ARG A 167 18.93 21.28 3.91
CA ARG A 167 19.66 21.18 5.19
C ARG A 167 21.04 21.84 5.08
N ASP A 168 21.44 22.49 6.15
CA ASP A 168 22.71 23.22 6.24
C ASP A 168 22.87 24.35 5.19
N SER A 169 21.74 24.92 4.79
CA SER A 169 21.68 26.02 3.80
C SER A 169 20.43 26.87 4.04
N ASP A 170 20.50 28.14 3.69
CA ASP A 170 19.37 29.07 3.71
C ASP A 170 18.48 28.96 2.44
N THR A 171 18.74 27.93 1.60
CA THR A 171 17.99 27.76 0.36
C THR A 171 16.59 27.24 0.67
N VAL A 172 15.58 28.07 0.45
CA VAL A 172 14.16 27.72 0.55
C VAL A 172 13.69 27.13 -0.78
N LEU A 173 13.16 25.92 -0.75
CA LEU A 173 12.60 25.18 -1.90
C LEU A 173 11.11 25.44 -2.07
N ALA A 174 10.41 25.65 -0.96
CA ALA A 174 8.98 25.93 -0.95
C ALA A 174 8.59 26.65 0.35
N GLU A 175 7.61 27.54 0.28
CA GLU A 175 7.07 28.26 1.42
C GLU A 175 5.61 28.63 1.20
N THR A 176 4.72 28.29 2.15
CA THR A 176 3.28 28.50 2.02
C THR A 176 2.56 28.65 3.37
N ASP A 177 1.49 29.46 3.38
CA ASP A 177 0.52 29.56 4.49
C ASP A 177 -0.79 28.81 4.22
N ARG A 178 -0.85 28.07 3.13
CA ARG A 178 -2.05 27.33 2.70
C ARG A 178 -1.75 25.88 2.28
N PRO A 179 -1.00 25.12 3.08
CA PRO A 179 -0.71 23.73 2.77
C PRO A 179 -1.96 22.87 2.95
N LEU A 180 -1.91 21.67 2.38
CA LEU A 180 -2.77 20.58 2.78
C LEU A 180 -2.01 19.69 3.76
N LEU A 181 -2.69 19.26 4.83
CA LEU A 181 -2.22 18.22 5.73
C LEU A 181 -2.87 16.91 5.34
N LEU A 182 -2.07 15.92 4.96
CA LEU A 182 -2.50 14.55 4.73
C LEU A 182 -2.12 13.70 5.93
N SER A 183 -3.13 13.10 6.55
CA SER A 183 -2.99 12.10 7.62
C SER A 183 -3.33 10.74 7.06
N GLU A 184 -2.45 9.77 7.29
CA GLU A 184 -2.60 8.42 6.79
C GLU A 184 -2.37 7.42 7.93
N THR A 185 -3.25 6.44 8.06
CA THR A 185 -3.22 5.48 9.16
C THR A 185 -1.82 4.86 9.30
N GLY A 186 -1.22 5.02 10.48
CA GLY A 186 0.08 4.44 10.82
C GLY A 186 1.29 5.08 10.12
N LEU A 187 1.12 6.25 9.49
CA LEU A 187 2.21 7.01 8.91
C LEU A 187 2.28 8.43 9.51
N PRO A 188 3.46 9.05 9.52
CA PRO A 188 3.57 10.46 9.90
C PRO A 188 2.76 11.35 8.97
N ASN A 189 2.16 12.39 9.53
CA ASN A 189 1.48 13.43 8.74
C ASN A 189 2.40 14.02 7.68
N ARG A 190 1.82 14.32 6.51
CA ARG A 190 2.52 14.92 5.38
C ARG A 190 1.89 16.24 5.00
N PHE A 191 2.73 17.24 4.75
CA PHE A 191 2.29 18.48 4.13
C PHE A 191 2.46 18.41 2.62
N TYR A 192 1.43 18.86 1.93
CA TYR A 192 1.40 19.06 0.50
C TYR A 192 1.29 20.55 0.24
N LEU A 193 2.19 21.10 -0.53
CA LEU A 193 2.32 22.52 -0.82
C LEU A 193 1.82 22.81 -2.24
N PRO A 194 1.07 23.91 -2.47
CA PRO A 194 0.65 24.29 -3.82
C PRO A 194 1.86 24.39 -4.75
N ALA A 195 1.74 23.89 -5.98
CA ALA A 195 2.84 23.95 -6.95
C ALA A 195 3.34 25.39 -7.22
N ALA A 196 2.45 26.38 -7.10
CA ALA A 196 2.80 27.80 -7.26
C ALA A 196 3.69 28.35 -6.13
N ASP A 197 3.70 27.71 -4.97
CA ASP A 197 4.47 28.12 -3.80
C ASP A 197 5.79 27.32 -3.69
N VAL A 198 6.17 26.61 -4.77
CA VAL A 198 7.38 25.77 -4.88
C VAL A 198 8.32 26.35 -5.95
N ARG A 199 9.62 26.36 -5.68
CA ARG A 199 10.68 26.76 -6.60
C ARG A 199 10.82 25.74 -7.73
N GLN A 200 10.00 25.90 -8.76
CA GLN A 200 9.97 25.02 -9.94
C GLN A 200 11.30 25.03 -10.72
N ASP A 201 12.03 26.13 -10.64
CA ASP A 201 13.35 26.31 -11.27
C ASP A 201 14.44 25.40 -10.69
N LEU A 202 14.21 24.82 -9.50
CA LEU A 202 15.12 23.87 -8.85
C LEU A 202 14.69 22.41 -9.04
N LEU A 203 13.56 22.15 -9.71
CA LEU A 203 13.00 20.83 -9.91
C LEU A 203 13.30 20.26 -11.29
N GLU A 204 13.87 19.07 -11.33
CA GLU A 204 14.07 18.30 -12.56
C GLU A 204 13.11 17.10 -12.54
N PRO A 205 12.25 16.90 -13.56
CA PRO A 205 11.40 15.72 -13.64
C PRO A 205 12.22 14.44 -13.56
N SER A 206 11.73 13.47 -12.81
CA SER A 206 12.30 12.12 -12.72
C SER A 206 11.47 11.14 -13.53
N GLY A 207 12.11 10.08 -14.04
CA GLY A 207 11.41 8.94 -14.64
C GLY A 207 10.78 7.98 -13.62
N THR A 208 10.95 8.26 -12.33
CA THR A 208 10.41 7.40 -11.26
C THR A 208 8.91 7.59 -11.12
N HIS A 209 8.20 6.47 -11.03
CA HIS A 209 6.79 6.41 -10.69
C HIS A 209 6.56 5.34 -9.64
N THR A 210 5.65 5.59 -8.69
CA THR A 210 5.22 4.59 -7.71
C THR A 210 3.70 4.57 -7.61
N VAL A 211 3.14 3.39 -7.39
CA VAL A 211 1.70 3.22 -7.22
C VAL A 211 1.34 3.11 -5.74
N CYS A 212 0.38 3.90 -5.31
CA CYS A 212 -0.25 3.79 -4.01
C CYS A 212 -1.73 3.46 -4.20
N GLN A 213 -2.17 2.32 -3.66
CA GLN A 213 -3.57 1.87 -3.79
C GLN A 213 -4.61 2.86 -3.20
N TYR A 214 -4.18 3.86 -2.44
CA TYR A 214 -5.08 4.86 -1.82
C TYR A 214 -5.02 6.22 -2.50
N LYS A 215 -3.90 6.53 -3.17
CA LYS A 215 -3.63 7.87 -3.71
C LYS A 215 -3.42 7.89 -5.23
N GLY A 216 -3.28 6.71 -5.85
CA GLY A 216 -2.98 6.58 -7.27
C GLY A 216 -1.48 6.59 -7.58
N THR A 217 -1.11 6.91 -8.81
CA THR A 217 0.28 6.91 -9.28
C THR A 217 0.97 8.24 -9.00
N ALA A 218 2.08 8.18 -8.26
CA ALA A 218 2.94 9.31 -7.98
C ALA A 218 3.95 9.55 -9.12
N SER A 219 4.20 10.82 -9.42
CA SER A 219 5.31 11.30 -10.24
C SER A 219 6.32 12.02 -9.35
N TYR A 220 7.60 11.96 -9.73
CA TYR A 220 8.69 12.46 -8.89
C TYR A 220 9.52 13.52 -9.60
N TRP A 221 10.19 14.34 -8.77
CA TRP A 221 11.19 15.32 -9.19
C TRP A 221 12.43 15.21 -8.28
N SER A 222 13.58 15.37 -8.89
CA SER A 222 14.83 15.62 -8.17
C SER A 222 15.02 17.12 -7.94
N VAL A 223 15.65 17.48 -6.84
CA VAL A 223 16.05 18.88 -6.57
C VAL A 223 17.50 19.04 -6.98
N THR A 224 17.79 20.03 -7.83
CA THR A 224 19.16 20.37 -8.24
C THR A 224 19.46 21.79 -7.79
N THR A 225 20.43 21.94 -6.88
CA THR A 225 20.86 23.24 -6.36
C THR A 225 22.28 23.15 -5.78
N ASN A 226 23.05 24.22 -5.90
CA ASN A 226 24.40 24.33 -5.34
C ASN A 226 25.33 23.14 -5.70
N GLY A 227 25.20 22.59 -6.91
CA GLY A 227 25.97 21.43 -7.36
C GLY A 227 25.59 20.10 -6.72
N ARG A 228 24.49 20.06 -5.95
CA ARG A 228 23.91 18.85 -5.34
C ARG A 228 22.66 18.44 -6.09
N LYS A 229 22.46 17.14 -6.24
CA LYS A 229 21.22 16.55 -6.75
C LYS A 229 20.59 15.66 -5.70
N LEU A 230 19.39 15.99 -5.25
CA LEU A 230 18.58 15.19 -4.36
C LEU A 230 17.58 14.39 -5.21
N THR A 231 17.89 13.14 -5.45
CA THR A 231 17.09 12.27 -6.34
C THR A 231 15.74 11.96 -5.71
N ASP A 232 14.66 12.14 -6.50
CA ASP A 232 13.28 11.80 -6.13
C ASP A 232 12.81 12.41 -4.80
N ALA A 233 13.33 13.60 -4.47
CA ALA A 233 13.08 14.29 -3.21
C ALA A 233 11.69 14.91 -3.11
N VAL A 234 11.00 15.07 -4.24
CA VAL A 234 9.69 15.70 -4.38
C VAL A 234 8.77 14.78 -5.15
N TRP A 235 7.51 14.71 -4.77
CA TRP A 235 6.49 13.96 -5.51
C TRP A 235 5.15 14.66 -5.50
N SER A 236 4.31 14.30 -6.46
CA SER A 236 2.89 14.63 -6.50
C SER A 236 2.07 13.45 -7.00
N TYR A 237 0.76 13.55 -6.84
CA TYR A 237 -0.21 12.68 -7.48
C TYR A 237 -0.95 13.48 -8.54
N PRO A 238 -0.59 13.38 -9.84
CA PRO A 238 -1.23 14.16 -10.91
C PRO A 238 -2.73 13.86 -11.04
N ARG A 239 -3.10 12.59 -10.80
CA ARG A 239 -4.49 12.11 -10.78
C ARG A 239 -4.72 11.33 -9.50
N PRO A 240 -4.90 12.03 -8.36
CA PRO A 240 -5.10 11.35 -7.10
C PRO A 240 -6.49 10.73 -7.02
N GLU A 241 -6.59 9.61 -6.29
CA GLU A 241 -7.80 8.83 -6.17
C GLU A 241 -8.48 9.00 -4.81
N GLY A 242 -9.81 8.75 -4.77
CA GLY A 242 -10.59 8.65 -3.55
C GLY A 242 -10.44 9.86 -2.63
N ASP A 243 -10.23 9.59 -1.35
CA ASP A 243 -10.12 10.61 -0.30
C ASP A 243 -8.88 11.52 -0.44
N SER A 244 -7.95 11.17 -1.33
CA SER A 244 -6.78 11.98 -1.62
C SER A 244 -6.96 12.99 -2.77
N ALA A 245 -8.12 13.04 -3.42
CA ALA A 245 -8.38 13.89 -4.60
C ALA A 245 -7.95 15.35 -4.42
N ALA A 246 -8.03 15.88 -3.20
CA ALA A 246 -7.67 17.27 -2.89
C ALA A 246 -6.17 17.58 -3.10
N VAL A 247 -5.25 16.60 -3.12
CA VAL A 247 -3.80 16.85 -3.29
C VAL A 247 -3.40 17.06 -4.75
N SER A 248 -4.34 17.03 -5.70
CA SER A 248 -4.07 17.34 -7.10
C SER A 248 -3.49 18.75 -7.24
N GLY A 249 -2.37 18.89 -7.94
CA GLY A 249 -1.67 20.18 -8.11
C GLY A 249 -0.80 20.60 -6.91
N TYR A 250 -0.63 19.70 -5.93
CA TYR A 250 0.24 19.94 -4.76
C TYR A 250 1.45 19.00 -4.81
N LEU A 251 2.55 19.43 -4.19
CA LEU A 251 3.79 18.67 -4.07
C LEU A 251 4.12 18.40 -2.60
N SER A 252 4.74 17.25 -2.34
CA SER A 252 5.26 16.91 -1.04
C SER A 252 6.74 16.56 -1.12
N PHE A 253 7.44 16.63 0.00
CA PHE A 253 8.90 16.58 0.08
C PHE A 253 9.38 15.56 1.09
N ARG A 254 10.40 14.80 0.73
CA ARG A 254 11.11 13.90 1.64
C ARG A 254 12.50 13.59 1.10
N HIS A 255 13.51 13.97 1.85
CA HIS A 255 14.90 13.57 1.64
C HIS A 255 15.67 13.82 2.94
N ASP A 256 16.76 13.11 3.18
CA ASP A 256 17.55 13.29 4.39
C ASP A 256 18.23 14.67 4.46
N ASP A 257 18.49 15.26 3.31
CA ASP A 257 19.06 16.61 3.18
C ASP A 257 17.99 17.72 3.14
N LEU A 258 16.73 17.41 3.39
CA LEU A 258 15.65 18.39 3.48
C LEU A 258 15.15 18.52 4.92
N THR A 259 14.80 19.75 5.27
CA THR A 259 14.09 20.05 6.52
C THR A 259 12.73 20.65 6.18
N VAL A 260 11.68 20.12 6.78
CA VAL A 260 10.32 20.68 6.70
C VAL A 260 10.04 21.36 8.03
N GLU A 261 10.03 22.68 8.02
CA GLU A 261 9.67 23.50 9.17
C GLU A 261 8.17 23.79 9.16
N VAL A 262 7.53 23.65 10.32
CA VAL A 262 6.10 23.89 10.48
C VAL A 262 5.89 24.87 11.61
N GLY A 263 5.49 26.07 11.28
CA GLY A 263 5.14 27.11 12.24
C GLY A 263 3.76 26.91 12.87
N SER A 264 3.50 27.69 13.91
CA SER A 264 2.15 27.79 14.47
C SER A 264 1.22 28.46 13.46
N PRO A 265 -0.09 28.13 13.45
CA PRO A 265 -1.05 28.90 12.66
C PRO A 265 -1.02 30.37 13.09
N PRO A 266 -1.29 31.31 12.16
CA PRO A 266 -1.44 32.71 12.56
C PRO A 266 -2.53 32.85 13.62
N ALA A 267 -2.31 33.77 14.56
CA ALA A 267 -3.22 34.04 15.66
C ALA A 267 -4.55 34.59 15.16
#